data_fe15485cf46d458ffa59eb687c2e50b9
#
_entry.id   fe15485cf46d458ffa59eb687c2e50b9
#
_cell.length_a   1.000
_cell.length_b   1.000
_cell.length_c   1.000
_cell.angle_alpha   90.00
_cell.angle_beta   90.00
_cell.angle_gamma   90.00
#
_symmetry.space_group_name_H-M   'P 1'
#
loop_
_entity.id
_entity.type
_entity.pdbx_description
1 polymer ?
#
loop_
_entity_poly.entity_id
_entity_poly.type
_entity_poly.pdbx_seq_one_letter_code
_entity_poly.pdbx_strand_id
1 'polypeptide(L)'
;MRLTVLGGGGFRVPLVYGALLRDHAAGRVTRITLHDVDRARLTAVARVLADQAAGVPDAPEVRSTTDLDDALRGADFVFSAIRVGGLAGRAADERVALDQGVLGQETVGAGGIAYGLRTVPVAVDIARRVARIAPDAWVINFTNPAGLVTEAMAAHLGGRVIGICDSPVGLGRRVARTLGADPDRARLDYVGLNHLGWLRGLYVTDERAPGGERDVLPALFDDEGLLTSFEEGKLFGAEWLRTIRSVPNEYLHYYYFNRETVAAYRQAGQTRGAFLHEQQARFYDEMARPATPAWQAWDRTRAEREATYMAENRETAGAGERAPDDLESGGYEQVALALMRAIAGGSAAAGEEGGAGATRRGEGTTLILNVPNGSTLDVLDPEAVIEVPCRVDGNGPRPLPVSRLTGHEAGLVTAVKAVERCVLEAAESGSARAAVQAFALHPLVDSVNVARRLLDGYREAHPGLGYLRR
;
A
#
# COMPACT_ATOMS: atom_id res chain seq x y z
N MET A 1 6.43 -23.32 0.71
CA MET A 1 7.16 -22.08 0.37
C MET A 1 7.80 -21.46 1.61
N ARG A 2 8.88 -20.68 1.42
CA ARG A 2 9.60 -19.94 2.47
C ARG A 2 9.43 -18.46 2.23
N LEU A 3 8.86 -17.76 3.21
CA LEU A 3 8.60 -16.32 3.17
C LEU A 3 9.59 -15.60 4.08
N THR A 4 10.27 -14.58 3.56
CA THR A 4 11.04 -13.63 4.37
C THR A 4 10.27 -12.33 4.49
N VAL A 5 10.09 -11.82 5.72
CA VAL A 5 9.42 -10.54 6.01
C VAL A 5 10.48 -9.53 6.45
N LEU A 6 10.72 -8.51 5.62
CA LEU A 6 11.55 -7.35 5.95
C LEU A 6 10.68 -6.30 6.65
N GLY A 7 11.13 -5.79 7.80
CA GLY A 7 10.29 -5.10 8.76
C GLY A 7 9.50 -6.07 9.65
N GLY A 8 10.12 -7.23 9.94
CA GLY A 8 9.52 -8.32 10.70
C GLY A 8 9.17 -8.00 12.16
N GLY A 9 9.76 -6.92 12.70
CA GLY A 9 9.37 -6.33 13.98
C GLY A 9 8.18 -5.35 13.89
N GLY A 10 7.57 -5.20 12.71
CA GLY A 10 6.48 -4.28 12.45
C GLY A 10 5.15 -4.71 13.06
N PHE A 11 4.39 -3.73 13.58
CA PHE A 11 3.12 -3.94 14.26
C PHE A 11 2.06 -4.70 13.43
N ARG A 12 2.12 -4.65 12.10
CA ARG A 12 1.15 -5.31 11.20
C ARG A 12 1.54 -6.74 10.78
N VAL A 13 2.72 -7.23 11.15
CA VAL A 13 3.18 -8.60 10.81
C VAL A 13 2.22 -9.70 11.30
N PRO A 14 1.59 -9.59 12.49
CA PRO A 14 0.61 -10.59 12.93
C PRO A 14 -0.60 -10.75 12.00
N LEU A 15 -0.99 -9.75 11.21
CA LEU A 15 -2.04 -9.88 10.19
C LEU A 15 -1.58 -10.83 9.06
N VAL A 16 -0.35 -10.65 8.57
CA VAL A 16 0.23 -11.55 7.55
C VAL A 16 0.29 -12.97 8.07
N TYR A 17 0.80 -13.15 9.30
CA TYR A 17 0.90 -14.49 9.89
C TYR A 17 -0.47 -15.13 10.10
N GLY A 18 -1.46 -14.38 10.56
CA GLY A 18 -2.84 -14.84 10.69
C GLY A 18 -3.45 -15.31 9.35
N ALA A 19 -3.13 -14.65 8.23
CA ALA A 19 -3.52 -15.12 6.91
C ALA A 19 -2.82 -16.45 6.54
N LEU A 20 -1.54 -16.59 6.86
CA LEU A 20 -0.79 -17.84 6.64
C LEU A 20 -1.31 -19.00 7.50
N LEU A 21 -1.76 -18.74 8.73
CA LEU A 21 -2.35 -19.78 9.60
C LEU A 21 -3.67 -20.33 9.03
N ARG A 22 -4.42 -19.52 8.30
CA ARG A 22 -5.66 -19.95 7.63
C ARG A 22 -5.44 -20.55 6.23
N ASP A 23 -4.19 -20.56 5.75
CA ASP A 23 -3.85 -21.14 4.45
C ASP A 23 -3.55 -22.64 4.60
N HIS A 24 -4.46 -23.48 4.11
CA HIS A 24 -4.31 -24.93 4.09
C HIS A 24 -4.03 -25.48 2.68
N ALA A 25 -3.80 -24.61 1.69
CA ALA A 25 -3.58 -25.01 0.30
C ALA A 25 -2.26 -25.81 0.14
N ALA A 26 -2.23 -26.72 -0.82
CA ALA A 26 -0.99 -27.39 -1.23
C ALA A 26 0.06 -26.33 -1.65
N GLY A 27 1.31 -26.52 -1.22
CA GLY A 27 2.38 -25.57 -1.52
C GLY A 27 2.38 -24.29 -0.68
N ARG A 28 1.54 -24.19 0.37
CA ARG A 28 1.48 -23.04 1.29
C ARG A 28 2.84 -22.66 1.89
N VAL A 29 2.91 -21.50 2.52
CA VAL A 29 4.09 -21.10 3.30
C VAL A 29 4.21 -21.98 4.55
N THR A 30 5.36 -22.65 4.71
CA THR A 30 5.66 -23.54 5.85
C THR A 30 6.74 -22.98 6.76
N ARG A 31 7.47 -21.94 6.30
CA ARG A 31 8.48 -21.23 7.09
C ARG A 31 8.40 -19.73 6.80
N ILE A 32 8.43 -18.93 7.88
CA ILE A 32 8.53 -17.48 7.82
C ILE A 32 9.81 -17.02 8.55
N THR A 33 10.62 -16.20 7.89
CA THR A 33 11.79 -15.55 8.49
C THR A 33 11.49 -14.09 8.68
N LEU A 34 11.49 -13.63 9.93
CA LEU A 34 11.32 -12.23 10.29
C LEU A 34 12.70 -11.55 10.33
N HIS A 35 12.87 -10.49 9.55
CA HIS A 35 14.05 -9.64 9.61
C HIS A 35 13.66 -8.22 10.01
N ASP A 36 14.37 -7.67 10.99
CA ASP A 36 14.31 -6.26 11.36
C ASP A 36 15.66 -5.82 11.93
N VAL A 37 15.94 -4.54 11.86
CA VAL A 37 17.12 -3.93 12.49
C VAL A 37 16.97 -3.82 14.01
N ASP A 38 15.74 -3.86 14.50
CA ASP A 38 15.38 -3.76 15.92
C ASP A 38 15.07 -5.14 16.53
N ARG A 39 16.03 -5.68 17.29
CA ARG A 39 15.90 -6.99 17.95
C ARG A 39 14.75 -7.01 18.98
N ALA A 40 14.50 -5.91 19.68
CA ALA A 40 13.45 -5.88 20.72
C ALA A 40 12.06 -5.97 20.06
N ARG A 41 11.85 -5.27 18.95
CA ARG A 41 10.63 -5.38 18.15
C ARG A 41 10.44 -6.77 17.56
N LEU A 42 11.50 -7.39 17.02
CA LEU A 42 11.44 -8.79 16.55
C LEU A 42 10.97 -9.73 17.66
N THR A 43 11.53 -9.59 18.87
CA THR A 43 11.16 -10.41 20.02
C THR A 43 9.70 -10.20 20.40
N ALA A 44 9.23 -8.96 20.45
CA ALA A 44 7.84 -8.62 20.74
C ALA A 44 6.86 -9.25 19.74
N VAL A 45 7.12 -9.07 18.44
CA VAL A 45 6.28 -9.64 17.38
C VAL A 45 6.33 -11.16 17.39
N ALA A 46 7.50 -11.79 17.55
CA ALA A 46 7.62 -13.25 17.61
C ALA A 46 6.79 -13.86 18.76
N ARG A 47 6.66 -13.17 19.91
CA ARG A 47 5.75 -13.58 21.01
C ARG A 47 4.29 -13.52 20.57
N VAL A 48 3.86 -12.47 19.87
CA VAL A 48 2.49 -12.36 19.34
C VAL A 48 2.20 -13.50 18.38
N LEU A 49 3.16 -13.83 17.48
CA LEU A 49 2.99 -14.93 16.52
C LEU A 49 2.94 -16.29 17.22
N ALA A 50 3.73 -16.48 18.28
CA ALA A 50 3.69 -17.73 19.08
C ALA A 50 2.32 -17.91 19.75
N ASP A 51 1.73 -16.85 20.29
CA ASP A 51 0.38 -16.91 20.85
C ASP A 51 -0.67 -17.22 19.77
N GLN A 52 -0.55 -16.62 18.57
CA GLN A 52 -1.45 -16.91 17.43
C GLN A 52 -1.35 -18.38 16.95
N ALA A 53 -0.16 -18.94 16.97
CA ALA A 53 0.09 -20.32 16.53
C ALA A 53 -0.32 -21.36 17.58
N ALA A 54 -0.61 -20.94 18.81
CA ALA A 54 -0.92 -21.87 19.90
C ALA A 54 -2.14 -22.73 19.57
N GLY A 55 -1.94 -24.05 19.52
CA GLY A 55 -2.98 -25.02 19.19
C GLY A 55 -3.36 -25.11 17.71
N VAL A 56 -2.67 -24.40 16.82
CA VAL A 56 -2.87 -24.52 15.37
C VAL A 56 -1.96 -25.61 14.81
N PRO A 57 -2.52 -26.73 14.31
CA PRO A 57 -1.73 -27.77 13.67
C PRO A 57 -1.00 -27.21 12.43
N ASP A 58 0.23 -27.68 12.21
CA ASP A 58 1.04 -27.33 11.05
C ASP A 58 1.25 -25.80 10.82
N ALA A 59 1.23 -25.01 11.90
CA ALA A 59 1.54 -23.57 11.82
C ALA A 59 2.94 -23.38 11.17
N PRO A 60 3.13 -22.36 10.31
CA PRO A 60 4.43 -22.04 9.73
C PRO A 60 5.49 -21.81 10.81
N GLU A 61 6.68 -22.45 10.63
CA GLU A 61 7.84 -22.23 11.51
C GLU A 61 8.28 -20.76 11.46
N VAL A 62 8.41 -20.12 12.62
CA VAL A 62 8.86 -18.73 12.74
C VAL A 62 10.32 -18.66 13.15
N ARG A 63 11.14 -18.00 12.35
CA ARG A 63 12.54 -17.67 12.64
C ARG A 63 12.72 -16.16 12.65
N SER A 64 13.61 -15.61 13.49
CA SER A 64 13.94 -14.19 13.54
C SER A 64 15.43 -13.95 13.43
N THR A 65 15.84 -12.94 12.66
CA THR A 65 17.25 -12.55 12.51
C THR A 65 17.36 -11.04 12.26
N THR A 66 18.47 -10.43 12.72
CA THR A 66 18.85 -9.05 12.39
C THR A 66 19.85 -8.97 11.24
N ASP A 67 20.26 -10.11 10.69
CA ASP A 67 21.12 -10.20 9.51
C ASP A 67 20.28 -10.36 8.25
N LEU A 68 20.32 -9.35 7.38
CA LEU A 68 19.54 -9.33 6.14
C LEU A 68 19.99 -10.45 5.17
N ASP A 69 21.29 -10.68 5.03
CA ASP A 69 21.80 -11.70 4.11
C ASP A 69 21.38 -13.10 4.58
N ASP A 70 21.38 -13.33 5.90
CA ASP A 70 20.89 -14.57 6.50
C ASP A 70 19.38 -14.74 6.29
N ALA A 71 18.60 -13.66 6.40
CA ALA A 71 17.15 -13.70 6.17
C ALA A 71 16.77 -14.03 4.73
N LEU A 72 17.56 -13.57 3.76
CA LEU A 72 17.30 -13.77 2.32
C LEU A 72 17.65 -15.15 1.82
N ARG A 73 18.55 -15.89 2.51
CA ARG A 73 19.01 -17.22 2.02
C ARG A 73 17.86 -18.20 1.88
N GLY A 74 17.64 -18.60 0.65
CA GLY A 74 16.65 -19.60 0.30
C GLY A 74 15.19 -19.13 0.42
N ALA A 75 14.93 -17.81 0.43
CA ALA A 75 13.59 -17.28 0.33
C ALA A 75 13.00 -17.57 -1.05
N ASP A 76 11.75 -18.00 -1.09
CA ASP A 76 10.95 -18.10 -2.31
C ASP A 76 10.22 -16.78 -2.55
N PHE A 77 9.80 -16.12 -1.45
CA PHE A 77 9.18 -14.81 -1.44
C PHE A 77 9.80 -13.90 -0.39
N VAL A 78 9.92 -12.62 -0.71
CA VAL A 78 10.33 -11.57 0.22
C VAL A 78 9.20 -10.54 0.32
N PHE A 79 8.58 -10.42 1.48
CA PHE A 79 7.59 -9.40 1.77
C PHE A 79 8.27 -8.20 2.41
N SER A 80 8.34 -7.07 1.70
CA SER A 80 8.98 -5.84 2.18
C SER A 80 7.94 -4.90 2.78
N ALA A 81 8.03 -4.68 4.10
CA ALA A 81 7.17 -3.77 4.85
C ALA A 81 8.01 -2.89 5.82
N ILE A 82 9.17 -2.44 5.34
CA ILE A 82 10.08 -1.61 6.13
C ILE A 82 9.54 -0.19 6.29
N ARG A 83 9.95 0.47 7.36
CA ARG A 83 9.70 1.91 7.59
C ARG A 83 10.97 2.60 8.04
N VAL A 84 11.67 3.21 7.10
CA VAL A 84 12.89 3.96 7.39
C VAL A 84 12.55 5.21 8.22
N GLY A 85 13.18 5.35 9.38
CA GLY A 85 12.88 6.40 10.37
C GLY A 85 11.73 6.06 11.34
N GLY A 86 11.06 4.91 11.18
CA GLY A 86 9.97 4.49 12.06
C GLY A 86 8.79 5.46 12.09
N LEU A 87 7.97 5.40 13.13
CA LEU A 87 6.83 6.32 13.33
C LEU A 87 7.28 7.70 13.81
N ALA A 88 8.41 7.81 14.48
CA ALA A 88 9.00 9.11 14.81
C ALA A 88 9.34 9.91 13.53
N GLY A 89 9.90 9.24 12.52
CA GLY A 89 10.14 9.83 11.22
C GLY A 89 8.86 10.29 10.53
N ARG A 90 7.80 9.49 10.59
CA ARG A 90 6.49 9.89 10.07
C ARG A 90 5.93 11.12 10.78
N ALA A 91 5.97 11.15 12.12
CA ALA A 91 5.49 12.30 12.88
C ALA A 91 6.28 13.59 12.53
N ALA A 92 7.58 13.47 12.29
CA ALA A 92 8.41 14.57 11.83
C ALA A 92 8.05 15.02 10.40
N ASP A 93 7.78 14.07 9.48
CA ASP A 93 7.33 14.37 8.11
C ASP A 93 6.05 15.20 8.10
N GLU A 94 5.08 14.80 8.90
CA GLU A 94 3.80 15.50 9.02
C GLU A 94 3.97 16.89 9.61
N ARG A 95 4.79 17.06 10.65
CA ARG A 95 5.02 18.35 11.33
C ARG A 95 5.76 19.35 10.44
N VAL A 96 6.87 18.94 9.82
CA VAL A 96 7.68 19.84 8.96
C VAL A 96 6.83 20.41 7.82
N ALA A 97 5.95 19.60 7.22
CA ALA A 97 5.05 20.07 6.17
C ALA A 97 4.01 21.06 6.71
N LEU A 98 3.34 20.72 7.81
CA LEU A 98 2.33 21.58 8.43
C LEU A 98 2.89 22.93 8.87
N ASP A 99 4.11 22.97 9.39
CA ASP A 99 4.81 24.22 9.76
C ASP A 99 5.05 25.13 8.55
N GLN A 100 5.16 24.56 7.34
CA GLN A 100 5.25 25.30 6.08
C GLN A 100 3.88 25.56 5.42
N GLY A 101 2.80 25.13 6.02
CA GLY A 101 1.43 25.37 5.54
C GLY A 101 0.96 24.42 4.46
N VAL A 102 1.66 23.32 4.24
CA VAL A 102 1.30 22.31 3.25
C VAL A 102 1.00 20.96 3.91
N LEU A 103 0.40 20.03 3.16
CA LEU A 103 0.04 18.73 3.66
C LEU A 103 1.29 17.85 3.89
N GLY A 104 1.37 17.22 5.06
CA GLY A 104 2.39 16.26 5.48
C GLY A 104 1.85 14.84 5.64
N GLN A 105 1.03 14.35 4.71
CA GLN A 105 0.54 12.98 4.77
C GLN A 105 1.67 11.97 4.51
N GLU A 106 1.56 10.75 5.06
CA GLU A 106 2.60 9.72 5.04
C GLU A 106 3.15 9.40 3.63
N THR A 107 2.28 9.36 2.61
CA THR A 107 2.62 8.89 1.25
C THR A 107 2.28 9.90 0.17
N VAL A 108 1.61 11.00 0.53
CA VAL A 108 1.12 12.02 -0.39
C VAL A 108 1.73 13.37 -0.01
N GLY A 109 2.04 14.19 -1.00
CA GLY A 109 2.57 15.52 -0.77
C GLY A 109 4.01 15.54 -0.26
N ALA A 110 4.33 16.56 0.52
CA ALA A 110 5.67 16.77 1.05
C ALA A 110 6.15 15.61 1.97
N GLY A 111 5.24 15.04 2.77
CA GLY A 111 5.55 13.89 3.62
C GLY A 111 5.94 12.65 2.81
N GLY A 112 5.21 12.36 1.73
CA GLY A 112 5.53 11.24 0.83
C GLY A 112 6.87 11.39 0.14
N ILE A 113 7.21 12.61 -0.29
CA ILE A 113 8.54 12.91 -0.88
C ILE A 113 9.64 12.68 0.16
N ALA A 114 9.51 13.23 1.37
CA ALA A 114 10.50 13.06 2.43
C ALA A 114 10.69 11.59 2.82
N TYR A 115 9.58 10.84 2.89
CA TYR A 115 9.62 9.40 3.14
C TYR A 115 10.31 8.64 2.00
N GLY A 116 10.02 8.98 0.74
CA GLY A 116 10.68 8.41 -0.43
C GLY A 116 12.19 8.66 -0.43
N LEU A 117 12.62 9.90 -0.19
CA LEU A 117 14.04 10.25 -0.11
C LEU A 117 14.81 9.44 0.95
N ARG A 118 14.19 9.06 2.08
CA ARG A 118 14.81 8.21 3.09
C ARG A 118 14.77 6.73 2.73
N THR A 119 13.70 6.30 2.07
CA THR A 119 13.39 4.88 1.88
C THR A 119 14.06 4.31 0.64
N VAL A 120 14.09 5.07 -0.46
CA VAL A 120 14.63 4.60 -1.76
C VAL A 120 16.07 4.09 -1.66
N PRO A 121 17.04 4.78 -1.00
CA PRO A 121 18.41 4.25 -0.89
C PRO A 121 18.47 2.90 -0.19
N VAL A 122 17.66 2.71 0.86
CA VAL A 122 17.60 1.44 1.62
C VAL A 122 16.94 0.34 0.78
N ALA A 123 15.85 0.66 0.08
CA ALA A 123 15.15 -0.27 -0.79
C ALA A 123 16.03 -0.75 -1.96
N VAL A 124 16.83 0.14 -2.54
CA VAL A 124 17.82 -0.19 -3.59
C VAL A 124 18.92 -1.12 -3.04
N ASP A 125 19.44 -0.89 -1.83
CA ASP A 125 20.40 -1.81 -1.20
C ASP A 125 19.76 -3.20 -0.99
N ILE A 126 18.55 -3.26 -0.49
CA ILE A 126 17.79 -4.50 -0.33
C ILE A 126 17.62 -5.21 -1.68
N ALA A 127 17.20 -4.49 -2.73
CA ALA A 127 17.00 -5.07 -4.06
C ALA A 127 18.29 -5.68 -4.63
N ARG A 128 19.43 -5.00 -4.48
CA ARG A 128 20.75 -5.51 -4.87
C ARG A 128 21.13 -6.78 -4.10
N ARG A 129 20.83 -6.82 -2.80
CA ARG A 129 21.10 -8.03 -1.98
C ARG A 129 20.17 -9.18 -2.38
N VAL A 130 18.89 -8.92 -2.62
CA VAL A 130 17.95 -9.95 -3.12
C VAL A 130 18.45 -10.51 -4.44
N ALA A 131 18.81 -9.65 -5.41
CA ALA A 131 19.33 -10.09 -6.72
C ALA A 131 20.57 -11.00 -6.60
N ARG A 132 21.42 -10.78 -5.58
CA ARG A 132 22.63 -11.56 -5.35
C ARG A 132 22.38 -12.86 -4.58
N ILE A 133 21.51 -12.85 -3.55
CA ILE A 133 21.40 -13.92 -2.54
C ILE A 133 20.22 -14.83 -2.84
N ALA A 134 19.13 -14.28 -3.35
CA ALA A 134 17.90 -14.99 -3.68
C ALA A 134 17.37 -14.54 -5.06
N PRO A 135 18.14 -14.75 -6.16
CA PRO A 135 17.84 -14.22 -7.48
C PRO A 135 16.51 -14.72 -8.06
N ASP A 136 16.01 -15.85 -7.58
CA ASP A 136 14.75 -16.45 -8.01
C ASP A 136 13.56 -16.03 -7.15
N ALA A 137 13.80 -15.35 -6.01
CA ALA A 137 12.74 -14.91 -5.13
C ALA A 137 11.89 -13.78 -5.77
N TRP A 138 10.60 -13.83 -5.50
CA TRP A 138 9.70 -12.73 -5.79
C TRP A 138 9.66 -11.77 -4.62
N VAL A 139 9.75 -10.46 -4.90
CA VAL A 139 9.61 -9.40 -3.90
C VAL A 139 8.20 -8.83 -3.96
N ILE A 140 7.48 -8.91 -2.86
CA ILE A 140 6.18 -8.27 -2.67
C ILE A 140 6.44 -6.99 -1.86
N ASN A 141 6.36 -5.85 -2.51
CA ASN A 141 6.62 -4.56 -1.86
C ASN A 141 5.35 -3.95 -1.29
N PHE A 142 5.30 -3.83 0.02
CA PHE A 142 4.31 -3.05 0.78
C PHE A 142 4.94 -1.81 1.46
N THR A 143 6.24 -1.60 1.25
CA THR A 143 6.96 -0.43 1.74
C THR A 143 6.52 0.81 0.97
N ASN A 144 6.09 1.83 1.68
CA ASN A 144 5.61 3.07 1.10
C ASN A 144 6.73 4.13 0.89
N PRO A 145 6.49 5.07 -0.05
CA PRO A 145 5.44 5.11 -1.08
C PRO A 145 5.55 3.95 -2.06
N ALA A 146 4.51 3.08 -2.11
CA ALA A 146 4.69 1.76 -2.70
C ALA A 146 5.02 1.79 -4.20
N GLY A 147 4.41 2.66 -5.00
CA GLY A 147 4.73 2.81 -6.42
C GLY A 147 6.19 3.23 -6.65
N LEU A 148 6.61 4.30 -5.97
CA LEU A 148 7.98 4.84 -6.02
C LEU A 148 9.03 3.81 -5.60
N VAL A 149 8.80 3.12 -4.48
CA VAL A 149 9.74 2.11 -3.96
C VAL A 149 9.80 0.89 -4.88
N THR A 150 8.66 0.45 -5.41
CA THR A 150 8.62 -0.66 -6.40
C THR A 150 9.41 -0.30 -7.64
N GLU A 151 9.28 0.93 -8.15
CA GLU A 151 10.02 1.42 -9.33
C GLU A 151 11.54 1.44 -9.05
N ALA A 152 11.96 1.95 -7.89
CA ALA A 152 13.37 1.94 -7.49
C ALA A 152 13.95 0.52 -7.42
N MET A 153 13.19 -0.44 -6.89
CA MET A 153 13.62 -1.84 -6.78
C MET A 153 13.60 -2.55 -8.14
N ALA A 154 12.65 -2.20 -9.03
CA ALA A 154 12.52 -2.81 -10.36
C ALA A 154 13.75 -2.58 -11.25
N ALA A 155 14.47 -1.49 -11.07
CA ALA A 155 15.75 -1.26 -11.75
C ALA A 155 16.81 -2.36 -11.48
N HIS A 156 16.66 -3.13 -10.40
CA HIS A 156 17.58 -4.21 -10.01
C HIS A 156 16.95 -5.61 -10.08
N LEU A 157 15.64 -5.72 -9.96
CA LEU A 157 14.90 -6.98 -9.87
C LEU A 157 14.03 -7.26 -11.09
N GLY A 158 13.89 -6.26 -12.00
CA GLY A 158 12.99 -6.37 -13.13
C GLY A 158 11.55 -6.64 -12.70
N GLY A 159 10.86 -7.51 -13.41
CA GLY A 159 9.49 -7.91 -13.12
C GLY A 159 9.30 -8.78 -11.86
N ARG A 160 10.37 -9.14 -11.14
CA ARG A 160 10.29 -9.92 -9.90
C ARG A 160 9.98 -9.10 -8.65
N VAL A 161 9.78 -7.79 -8.78
CA VAL A 161 9.22 -6.95 -7.71
C VAL A 161 7.84 -6.45 -8.09
N ILE A 162 6.91 -6.63 -7.18
CA ILE A 162 5.49 -6.30 -7.35
C ILE A 162 5.05 -5.50 -6.13
N GLY A 163 4.55 -4.28 -6.36
CA GLY A 163 3.96 -3.49 -5.29
C GLY A 163 2.49 -3.85 -5.05
N ILE A 164 2.07 -3.82 -3.80
CA ILE A 164 0.69 -4.11 -3.41
C ILE A 164 0.10 -2.99 -2.56
N CYS A 165 -1.22 -2.81 -2.70
CA CYS A 165 -2.05 -1.96 -1.86
C CYS A 165 -3.41 -2.63 -1.65
N ASP A 166 -4.04 -2.39 -0.51
CA ASP A 166 -5.39 -2.89 -0.19
C ASP A 166 -6.49 -1.91 -0.60
N SER A 167 -6.19 -0.61 -0.69
CA SER A 167 -7.19 0.43 -0.99
C SER A 167 -7.97 0.22 -2.29
N PRO A 168 -7.35 -0.11 -3.45
CA PRO A 168 -8.10 -0.31 -4.69
C PRO A 168 -9.04 -1.49 -4.65
N VAL A 169 -8.62 -2.58 -4.01
CA VAL A 169 -9.46 -3.79 -3.86
C VAL A 169 -10.63 -3.50 -2.92
N GLY A 170 -10.36 -2.80 -1.81
CA GLY A 170 -11.39 -2.36 -0.87
C GLY A 170 -12.44 -1.46 -1.54
N LEU A 171 -12.00 -0.45 -2.29
CA LEU A 171 -12.85 0.43 -3.09
C LEU A 171 -13.74 -0.38 -4.05
N GLY A 172 -13.13 -1.24 -4.87
CA GLY A 172 -13.88 -2.06 -5.83
C GLY A 172 -14.95 -2.94 -5.17
N ARG A 173 -14.62 -3.57 -4.04
CA ARG A 173 -15.56 -4.39 -3.27
C ARG A 173 -16.71 -3.59 -2.68
N ARG A 174 -16.44 -2.40 -2.13
CA ARG A 174 -17.49 -1.51 -1.59
C ARG A 174 -18.47 -1.09 -2.69
N VAL A 175 -17.94 -0.61 -3.83
CA VAL A 175 -18.77 -0.18 -4.96
C VAL A 175 -19.58 -1.36 -5.55
N ALA A 176 -18.97 -2.55 -5.69
CA ALA A 176 -19.66 -3.74 -6.17
C ALA A 176 -20.86 -4.10 -5.26
N ARG A 177 -20.65 -4.15 -3.94
CA ARG A 177 -21.72 -4.43 -2.97
C ARG A 177 -22.83 -3.37 -3.04
N THR A 178 -22.46 -2.09 -3.11
CA THR A 178 -23.41 -0.98 -3.24
C THR A 178 -24.30 -1.12 -4.48
N LEU A 179 -23.74 -1.63 -5.58
CA LEU A 179 -24.46 -1.89 -6.83
C LEU A 179 -25.16 -3.27 -6.88
N GLY A 180 -25.10 -4.05 -5.78
CA GLY A 180 -25.67 -5.39 -5.74
C GLY A 180 -24.93 -6.42 -6.61
N ALA A 181 -23.70 -6.14 -6.99
CA ALA A 181 -22.83 -7.05 -7.74
C ALA A 181 -21.99 -7.92 -6.81
N ASP A 182 -21.64 -9.12 -7.27
CA ASP A 182 -20.72 -10.00 -6.58
C ASP A 182 -19.28 -9.46 -6.71
N PRO A 183 -18.63 -9.02 -5.61
CA PRO A 183 -17.30 -8.44 -5.67
C PRO A 183 -16.20 -9.39 -6.20
N ASP A 184 -16.38 -10.69 -6.02
CA ASP A 184 -15.39 -11.68 -6.42
C ASP A 184 -15.50 -12.06 -7.91
N ARG A 185 -16.62 -11.66 -8.55
CA ARG A 185 -16.90 -11.91 -9.97
C ARG A 185 -16.90 -10.65 -10.82
N ALA A 186 -16.92 -9.49 -10.20
CA ALA A 186 -16.88 -8.21 -10.90
C ALA A 186 -15.47 -7.94 -11.45
N ARG A 187 -15.41 -7.50 -12.72
CA ARG A 187 -14.15 -6.99 -13.30
C ARG A 187 -14.09 -5.47 -13.09
N LEU A 188 -12.96 -5.01 -12.58
CA LEU A 188 -12.74 -3.60 -12.29
C LEU A 188 -11.88 -2.96 -13.37
N ASP A 189 -12.28 -1.80 -13.88
CA ASP A 189 -11.44 -0.87 -14.62
C ASP A 189 -10.93 0.19 -13.64
N TYR A 190 -9.81 -0.14 -12.99
CA TYR A 190 -9.10 0.74 -12.06
C TYR A 190 -7.76 1.15 -12.66
N VAL A 191 -7.41 2.42 -12.58
CA VAL A 191 -6.21 2.94 -13.21
C VAL A 191 -5.63 4.12 -12.45
N GLY A 192 -4.29 4.15 -12.35
CA GLY A 192 -3.55 5.27 -11.78
C GLY A 192 -2.16 4.91 -11.29
N LEU A 193 -1.73 5.61 -10.25
CA LEU A 193 -0.54 5.31 -9.45
C LEU A 193 -0.98 4.88 -8.05
N ASN A 194 -0.07 4.30 -7.28
CA ASN A 194 -0.38 3.98 -5.88
C ASN A 194 -0.85 5.23 -5.12
N HIS A 195 -1.99 5.13 -4.45
CA HIS A 195 -2.69 6.22 -3.76
C HIS A 195 -3.12 7.40 -4.67
N LEU A 196 -3.15 7.18 -5.98
CA LEU A 196 -3.58 8.17 -6.97
C LEU A 196 -4.26 7.46 -8.15
N GLY A 197 -5.41 6.87 -7.92
CA GLY A 197 -6.11 6.09 -8.94
C GLY A 197 -7.63 6.19 -8.82
N TRP A 198 -8.32 5.74 -9.86
CA TRP A 198 -9.76 5.84 -10.01
C TRP A 198 -10.38 4.52 -10.48
N LEU A 199 -11.50 4.14 -9.89
CA LEU A 199 -12.40 3.14 -10.44
C LEU A 199 -13.29 3.82 -11.51
N ARG A 200 -13.14 3.39 -12.76
CA ARG A 200 -13.77 4.00 -13.94
C ARG A 200 -14.80 3.13 -14.62
N GLY A 201 -14.80 1.84 -14.29
CA GLY A 201 -15.79 0.87 -14.75
C GLY A 201 -15.88 -0.31 -13.77
N LEU A 202 -17.10 -0.86 -13.64
CA LEU A 202 -17.35 -2.08 -12.90
C LEU A 202 -18.23 -2.98 -13.76
N TYR A 203 -17.66 -4.07 -14.23
CA TYR A 203 -18.27 -4.96 -15.21
C TYR A 203 -18.76 -6.25 -14.56
N VAL A 204 -20.01 -6.57 -14.84
CA VAL A 204 -20.63 -7.84 -14.43
C VAL A 204 -20.97 -8.68 -15.66
N THR A 205 -20.94 -10.01 -15.52
CA THR A 205 -21.36 -10.92 -16.60
C THR A 205 -22.81 -10.65 -16.97
N ASP A 206 -23.05 -10.41 -18.26
CA ASP A 206 -24.38 -10.25 -18.84
C ASP A 206 -24.37 -10.83 -20.26
N GLU A 207 -24.93 -12.03 -20.41
CA GLU A 207 -24.96 -12.75 -21.70
C GLU A 207 -25.71 -11.98 -22.80
N ARG A 208 -26.52 -10.98 -22.43
CA ARG A 208 -27.28 -10.16 -23.38
C ARG A 208 -26.48 -8.93 -23.85
N ALA A 209 -25.40 -8.60 -23.14
CA ALA A 209 -24.57 -7.47 -23.50
C ALA A 209 -23.57 -7.84 -24.61
N PRO A 210 -23.23 -6.91 -25.52
CA PRO A 210 -22.14 -7.10 -26.45
C PRO A 210 -20.84 -7.40 -25.70
N GLY A 211 -20.19 -8.53 -25.99
CA GLY A 211 -18.97 -8.94 -25.30
C GLY A 211 -19.19 -9.72 -23.98
N GLY A 212 -20.45 -10.00 -23.59
CA GLY A 212 -20.77 -10.82 -22.42
C GLY A 212 -20.63 -10.13 -21.07
N GLU A 213 -20.34 -8.82 -21.05
CA GLU A 213 -20.20 -8.01 -19.82
C GLU A 213 -20.95 -6.68 -19.96
N ARG A 214 -21.45 -6.17 -18.86
CA ARG A 214 -22.12 -4.87 -18.76
C ARG A 214 -21.45 -4.02 -17.69
N ASP A 215 -21.10 -2.77 -18.03
CA ASP A 215 -20.67 -1.79 -17.04
C ASP A 215 -21.87 -1.33 -16.20
N VAL A 216 -21.79 -1.54 -14.90
CA VAL A 216 -22.84 -1.13 -13.94
C VAL A 216 -22.47 0.11 -13.15
N LEU A 217 -21.21 0.59 -13.26
CA LEU A 217 -20.75 1.78 -12.54
C LEU A 217 -21.57 3.05 -12.83
N PRO A 218 -22.04 3.30 -14.08
CA PRO A 218 -22.86 4.49 -14.37
C PRO A 218 -24.09 4.63 -13.49
N ALA A 219 -24.74 3.50 -13.12
CA ALA A 219 -25.95 3.52 -12.27
C ALA A 219 -25.67 4.11 -10.87
N LEU A 220 -24.44 4.02 -10.39
CA LEU A 220 -24.03 4.62 -9.11
C LEU A 220 -24.24 6.15 -9.11
N PHE A 221 -23.91 6.82 -10.21
CA PHE A 221 -23.96 8.29 -10.31
C PHE A 221 -25.36 8.84 -10.46
N ASP A 222 -26.33 8.01 -10.82
CA ASP A 222 -27.73 8.39 -11.02
C ASP A 222 -28.56 8.30 -9.73
N ASP A 223 -28.02 7.63 -8.67
CA ASP A 223 -28.70 7.42 -7.38
C ASP A 223 -27.88 8.02 -6.22
N GLU A 224 -28.46 9.02 -5.54
CA GLU A 224 -27.81 9.70 -4.41
C GLU A 224 -27.70 8.81 -3.17
N GLY A 225 -28.67 7.94 -2.96
CA GLY A 225 -28.66 6.99 -1.85
C GLY A 225 -27.50 6.00 -1.98
N LEU A 226 -27.24 5.51 -3.21
CA LEU A 226 -26.09 4.65 -3.50
C LEU A 226 -24.77 5.43 -3.28
N LEU A 227 -24.67 6.65 -3.83
CA LEU A 227 -23.46 7.48 -3.70
C LEU A 227 -23.09 7.79 -2.25
N THR A 228 -24.05 7.90 -1.35
CA THR A 228 -23.79 8.25 0.07
C THR A 228 -23.70 7.01 0.98
N SER A 229 -23.85 5.79 0.44
CA SER A 229 -23.90 4.56 1.23
C SER A 229 -22.52 3.94 1.53
N PHE A 230 -21.47 4.26 0.78
CA PHE A 230 -20.14 3.70 0.92
C PHE A 230 -19.09 4.77 1.27
N GLU A 231 -17.91 4.33 1.70
CA GLU A 231 -16.87 5.18 2.30
C GLU A 231 -16.44 6.34 1.38
N GLU A 232 -16.03 6.04 0.14
CA GLU A 232 -15.55 7.08 -0.78
C GLU A 232 -16.69 8.02 -1.18
N GLY A 233 -17.92 7.51 -1.25
CA GLY A 233 -19.10 8.34 -1.50
C GLY A 233 -19.31 9.39 -0.42
N LYS A 234 -19.12 9.01 0.85
CA LYS A 234 -19.19 9.92 1.99
C LYS A 234 -18.02 10.91 2.03
N LEU A 235 -16.80 10.44 1.67
CA LEU A 235 -15.60 11.28 1.68
C LEU A 235 -15.61 12.37 0.59
N PHE A 236 -16.06 12.02 -0.61
CA PHE A 236 -16.00 12.93 -1.77
C PHE A 236 -17.31 13.72 -2.01
N GLY A 237 -18.41 13.19 -1.52
CA GLY A 237 -19.74 13.75 -1.75
C GLY A 237 -20.33 13.47 -3.13
N ALA A 238 -21.65 13.33 -3.20
CA ALA A 238 -22.36 12.93 -4.42
C ALA A 238 -22.16 13.91 -5.58
N GLU A 239 -22.14 15.22 -5.31
CA GLU A 239 -21.95 16.25 -6.34
C GLU A 239 -20.60 16.10 -7.05
N TRP A 240 -19.52 15.92 -6.29
CA TRP A 240 -18.19 15.78 -6.87
C TRP A 240 -18.05 14.49 -7.69
N LEU A 241 -18.55 13.35 -7.17
CA LEU A 241 -18.53 12.07 -7.90
C LEU A 241 -19.32 12.12 -9.20
N ARG A 242 -20.48 12.81 -9.21
CA ARG A 242 -21.24 13.06 -10.45
C ARG A 242 -20.47 13.95 -11.43
N THR A 243 -19.71 14.90 -10.93
CA THR A 243 -18.92 15.81 -11.76
C THR A 243 -17.79 15.06 -12.48
N ILE A 244 -17.05 14.22 -11.78
CA ILE A 244 -15.89 13.51 -12.35
C ILE A 244 -16.25 12.18 -13.03
N ARG A 245 -17.42 11.60 -12.74
CA ARG A 245 -17.94 10.34 -13.32
C ARG A 245 -16.99 9.14 -13.13
N SER A 246 -16.22 9.12 -12.06
CA SER A 246 -15.35 8.03 -11.61
C SER A 246 -15.33 8.01 -10.08
N VAL A 247 -14.93 6.89 -9.48
CA VAL A 247 -14.79 6.81 -8.02
C VAL A 247 -13.30 6.85 -7.67
N PRO A 248 -12.82 7.98 -7.10
CA PRO A 248 -11.42 8.12 -6.74
C PRO A 248 -11.07 7.27 -5.53
N ASN A 249 -9.83 6.80 -5.49
CA ASN A 249 -9.24 6.21 -4.30
C ASN A 249 -9.28 7.23 -3.14
N GLU A 250 -9.47 6.76 -1.92
CA GLU A 250 -9.61 7.59 -0.71
C GLU A 250 -8.49 8.62 -0.52
N TYR A 251 -7.27 8.31 -0.97
CA TYR A 251 -6.12 9.22 -0.90
C TYR A 251 -6.23 10.44 -1.83
N LEU A 252 -7.08 10.39 -2.86
CA LEU A 252 -7.36 11.55 -3.71
C LEU A 252 -8.13 12.66 -2.98
N HIS A 253 -8.68 12.38 -1.80
CA HIS A 253 -9.22 13.40 -0.92
C HIS A 253 -8.18 14.49 -0.60
N TYR A 254 -6.92 14.12 -0.42
CA TYR A 254 -5.82 15.05 -0.18
C TYR A 254 -5.53 16.01 -1.35
N TYR A 255 -5.89 15.62 -2.57
CA TYR A 255 -5.74 16.44 -3.77
C TYR A 255 -6.97 17.31 -4.02
N TYR A 256 -8.17 16.75 -3.88
CA TYR A 256 -9.42 17.46 -4.19
C TYR A 256 -9.86 18.39 -3.06
N PHE A 257 -9.55 18.07 -1.81
CA PHE A 257 -9.91 18.83 -0.61
C PHE A 257 -8.67 19.21 0.21
N ASN A 258 -7.62 19.66 -0.50
CA ASN A 258 -6.33 19.94 0.14
C ASN A 258 -6.40 21.02 1.21
N ARG A 259 -7.10 22.12 0.93
CA ARG A 259 -7.20 23.27 1.85
C ARG A 259 -7.93 22.90 3.13
N GLU A 260 -9.05 22.20 2.98
CA GLU A 260 -9.86 21.69 4.08
C GLU A 260 -9.06 20.71 4.94
N THR A 261 -8.35 19.79 4.29
CA THR A 261 -7.49 18.83 4.98
C THR A 261 -6.35 19.51 5.75
N VAL A 262 -5.63 20.44 5.14
CA VAL A 262 -4.55 21.19 5.82
C VAL A 262 -5.11 22.00 7.00
N ALA A 263 -6.27 22.59 6.86
CA ALA A 263 -6.93 23.34 7.94
C ALA A 263 -7.30 22.40 9.10
N ALA A 264 -7.88 21.23 8.81
CA ALA A 264 -8.24 20.23 9.82
C ALA A 264 -7.01 19.70 10.56
N TYR A 265 -5.95 19.34 9.84
CA TYR A 265 -4.70 18.85 10.43
C TYR A 265 -4.01 19.89 11.31
N ARG A 266 -4.13 21.18 10.98
CA ARG A 266 -3.61 22.27 11.83
C ARG A 266 -4.43 22.50 13.10
N GLN A 267 -5.72 22.21 13.05
CA GLN A 267 -6.62 22.33 14.20
C GLN A 267 -6.55 21.09 15.10
N ALA A 268 -6.20 19.93 14.53
CA ALA A 268 -6.01 18.70 15.30
C ALA A 268 -4.87 18.87 16.32
N GLY A 269 -5.13 18.50 17.56
CA GLY A 269 -4.14 18.60 18.63
C GLY A 269 -2.93 17.68 18.43
N GLN A 270 -3.07 16.65 17.57
CA GLN A 270 -2.05 15.64 17.31
C GLN A 270 -2.19 15.12 15.88
N THR A 271 -1.06 14.91 15.18
CA THR A 271 -1.09 14.27 13.86
C THR A 271 -1.26 12.76 13.96
N ARG A 272 -1.72 12.14 12.89
CA ARG A 272 -1.85 10.67 12.81
C ARG A 272 -0.54 9.94 13.10
N GLY A 273 0.57 10.45 12.60
CA GLY A 273 1.90 9.89 12.85
C GLY A 273 2.30 9.95 14.32
N ALA A 274 2.05 11.08 14.99
CA ALA A 274 2.30 11.25 16.41
C ALA A 274 1.44 10.32 17.25
N PHE A 275 0.13 10.23 16.96
CA PHE A 275 -0.78 9.30 17.63
C PHE A 275 -0.29 7.85 17.53
N LEU A 276 0.02 7.39 16.31
CA LEU A 276 0.49 6.03 16.10
C LEU A 276 1.86 5.78 16.74
N HIS A 277 2.72 6.79 16.79
CA HIS A 277 4.01 6.68 17.46
C HIS A 277 3.84 6.40 18.95
N GLU A 278 3.03 7.18 19.63
CA GLU A 278 2.75 6.99 21.05
C GLU A 278 2.02 5.68 21.34
N GLN A 279 1.00 5.35 20.54
CA GLN A 279 0.24 4.12 20.67
C GLN A 279 1.13 2.87 20.57
N GLN A 280 1.96 2.81 19.52
CA GLN A 280 2.81 1.65 19.33
C GLN A 280 4.01 1.64 20.28
N ALA A 281 4.51 2.80 20.73
CA ALA A 281 5.51 2.84 21.79
C ALA A 281 4.96 2.16 23.06
N ARG A 282 3.74 2.53 23.50
CA ARG A 282 3.09 1.86 24.64
C ARG A 282 2.98 0.34 24.46
N PHE A 283 2.61 -0.11 23.27
CA PHE A 283 2.56 -1.55 22.97
C PHE A 283 3.92 -2.23 23.12
N TYR A 284 4.98 -1.70 22.51
CA TYR A 284 6.31 -2.32 22.60
C TYR A 284 6.88 -2.24 24.03
N ASP A 285 6.62 -1.19 24.79
CA ASP A 285 6.99 -1.08 26.21
C ASP A 285 6.25 -2.11 27.08
N GLU A 286 4.97 -2.33 26.81
CA GLU A 286 4.20 -3.39 27.49
C GLU A 286 4.76 -4.77 27.14
N MET A 287 5.13 -5.01 25.89
CA MET A 287 5.75 -6.25 25.42
C MET A 287 7.14 -6.52 25.99
N ALA A 288 7.84 -5.52 26.53
CA ALA A 288 9.08 -5.73 27.25
C ALA A 288 8.90 -6.54 28.54
N ARG A 289 7.65 -6.63 29.06
CA ARG A 289 7.31 -7.42 30.25
C ARG A 289 7.02 -8.87 29.85
N PRO A 290 7.74 -9.89 30.37
CA PRO A 290 7.55 -11.29 29.98
C PRO A 290 6.15 -11.85 30.23
N ALA A 291 5.47 -11.40 31.29
CA ALA A 291 4.15 -11.89 31.68
C ALA A 291 2.99 -11.30 30.88
N THR A 292 3.24 -10.34 29.96
CA THR A 292 2.18 -9.74 29.13
C THR A 292 1.62 -10.78 28.15
N PRO A 293 0.28 -11.00 28.12
CA PRO A 293 -0.36 -11.81 27.09
C PRO A 293 -0.23 -11.11 25.73
N ALA A 294 0.67 -11.61 24.89
CA ALA A 294 1.15 -10.88 23.72
C ALA A 294 0.07 -10.66 22.67
N TRP A 295 -0.73 -11.67 22.38
CA TRP A 295 -1.86 -11.57 21.45
C TRP A 295 -2.90 -10.55 21.92
N GLN A 296 -3.31 -10.60 23.18
CA GLN A 296 -4.33 -9.69 23.71
C GLN A 296 -3.87 -8.22 23.70
N ALA A 297 -2.61 -7.96 24.06
CA ALA A 297 -2.02 -6.63 24.01
C ALA A 297 -2.00 -6.08 22.58
N TRP A 298 -1.60 -6.92 21.61
CA TRP A 298 -1.57 -6.54 20.22
C TRP A 298 -2.98 -6.30 19.65
N ASP A 299 -3.94 -7.19 19.92
CA ASP A 299 -5.29 -7.09 19.34
C ASP A 299 -6.05 -5.86 19.86
N ARG A 300 -5.92 -5.54 21.15
CA ARG A 300 -6.44 -4.29 21.71
C ARG A 300 -5.87 -3.07 21.01
N THR A 301 -4.54 -3.03 20.81
CA THR A 301 -3.86 -1.90 20.15
C THR A 301 -4.25 -1.82 18.66
N ARG A 302 -4.47 -2.97 18.01
CA ARG A 302 -4.97 -3.04 16.63
C ARG A 302 -6.38 -2.44 16.52
N ALA A 303 -7.30 -2.85 17.41
CA ALA A 303 -8.67 -2.35 17.40
C ALA A 303 -8.72 -0.81 17.56
N GLU A 304 -7.94 -0.26 18.51
CA GLU A 304 -7.82 1.20 18.69
C GLU A 304 -7.29 1.90 17.43
N ARG A 305 -6.28 1.32 16.75
CA ARG A 305 -5.72 1.84 15.51
C ARG A 305 -6.76 1.89 14.37
N GLU A 306 -7.54 0.83 14.21
CA GLU A 306 -8.54 0.70 13.15
C GLU A 306 -9.71 1.64 13.35
N ALA A 307 -10.19 1.79 14.59
CA ALA A 307 -11.26 2.71 14.94
C ALA A 307 -10.93 4.19 14.61
N THR A 308 -9.65 4.55 14.63
CA THR A 308 -9.17 5.92 14.39
C THR A 308 -8.62 6.16 12.98
N TYR A 309 -8.82 5.22 12.04
CA TYR A 309 -8.29 5.38 10.66
C TYR A 309 -9.00 6.49 9.89
N MET A 310 -8.24 7.42 9.31
CA MET A 310 -8.71 8.60 8.55
C MET A 310 -9.72 9.48 9.32
N ALA A 311 -9.67 9.51 10.66
CA ALA A 311 -10.63 10.23 11.48
C ALA A 311 -10.74 11.71 11.09
N GLU A 312 -9.61 12.38 10.83
CA GLU A 312 -9.57 13.81 10.47
C GLU A 312 -10.27 14.10 9.13
N ASN A 313 -10.06 13.23 8.13
CA ASN A 313 -10.70 13.40 6.81
C ASN A 313 -12.20 13.11 6.90
N ARG A 314 -12.60 12.11 7.68
CA ARG A 314 -14.00 11.75 7.91
C ARG A 314 -14.76 12.86 8.64
N GLU A 315 -14.13 13.47 9.63
CA GLU A 315 -14.69 14.61 10.34
C GLU A 315 -14.89 15.81 9.39
N THR A 316 -13.87 16.11 8.58
CA THR A 316 -13.91 17.19 7.59
C THR A 316 -15.01 16.98 6.53
N ALA A 317 -15.20 15.72 6.11
CA ALA A 317 -16.21 15.33 5.12
C ALA A 317 -17.61 15.13 5.74
N GLY A 318 -17.76 15.15 7.07
CA GLY A 318 -19.00 14.77 7.75
C GLY A 318 -19.39 13.31 7.55
N ALA A 319 -18.43 12.43 7.30
CA ALA A 319 -18.65 11.01 6.93
C ALA A 319 -19.04 10.12 8.11
N GLY A 320 -19.05 10.62 9.34
CA GLY A 320 -19.41 9.87 10.54
C GLY A 320 -18.42 8.74 10.90
N GLU A 321 -18.86 7.71 11.63
CA GLU A 321 -18.03 6.57 11.99
C GLU A 321 -17.90 5.57 10.82
N ARG A 322 -16.80 4.81 10.81
CA ARG A 322 -16.55 3.78 9.80
C ARG A 322 -17.46 2.58 10.02
N ALA A 323 -18.04 2.05 8.94
CA ALA A 323 -18.88 0.87 9.06
C ALA A 323 -18.06 -0.37 9.45
N PRO A 324 -18.59 -1.30 10.28
CA PRO A 324 -17.89 -2.53 10.67
C PRO A 324 -17.41 -3.36 9.47
N ASP A 325 -18.22 -3.47 8.42
CA ASP A 325 -17.90 -4.22 7.21
C ASP A 325 -16.70 -3.65 6.45
N ASP A 326 -16.41 -2.36 6.61
CA ASP A 326 -15.21 -1.71 6.03
C ASP A 326 -13.93 -2.07 6.80
N LEU A 327 -14.06 -2.54 8.04
CA LEU A 327 -12.95 -3.01 8.87
C LEU A 327 -12.58 -4.47 8.58
N GLU A 328 -13.53 -5.28 8.09
CA GLU A 328 -13.37 -6.71 7.81
C GLU A 328 -13.01 -7.03 6.36
N SER A 329 -13.01 -6.06 5.46
CA SER A 329 -12.92 -6.27 4.00
C SER A 329 -11.54 -6.70 3.47
N GLY A 330 -10.78 -7.52 4.20
CA GLY A 330 -9.54 -8.18 3.76
C GLY A 330 -8.46 -7.17 3.31
N GLY A 331 -7.38 -7.08 4.07
CA GLY A 331 -6.33 -6.11 3.83
C GLY A 331 -5.24 -6.63 2.86
N TYR A 332 -4.13 -5.92 2.85
CA TYR A 332 -2.95 -6.21 2.04
C TYR A 332 -2.39 -7.64 2.24
N GLU A 333 -2.61 -8.28 3.41
CA GLU A 333 -2.21 -9.65 3.69
C GLU A 333 -2.95 -10.66 2.80
N GLN A 334 -4.22 -10.38 2.45
CA GLN A 334 -4.98 -11.22 1.53
C GLN A 334 -4.48 -11.04 0.08
N VAL A 335 -4.15 -9.79 -0.31
CA VAL A 335 -3.55 -9.52 -1.62
C VAL A 335 -2.20 -10.23 -1.74
N ALA A 336 -1.34 -10.15 -0.72
CA ALA A 336 -0.04 -10.81 -0.70
C ALA A 336 -0.18 -12.33 -0.78
N LEU A 337 -1.10 -12.94 -0.03
CA LEU A 337 -1.35 -14.38 -0.05
C LEU A 337 -1.88 -14.84 -1.42
N ALA A 338 -2.85 -14.12 -1.97
CA ALA A 338 -3.39 -14.42 -3.31
C ALA A 338 -2.30 -14.32 -4.40
N LEU A 339 -1.44 -13.32 -4.30
CA LEU A 339 -0.29 -13.15 -5.21
C LEU A 339 0.71 -14.31 -5.09
N MET A 340 1.10 -14.68 -3.87
CA MET A 340 2.00 -15.82 -3.64
C MET A 340 1.42 -17.13 -4.17
N ARG A 341 0.12 -17.37 -3.93
CA ARG A 341 -0.58 -18.56 -4.44
C ARG A 341 -0.64 -18.58 -5.96
N ALA A 342 -0.97 -17.46 -6.59
CA ALA A 342 -1.06 -17.36 -8.05
C ALA A 342 0.29 -17.63 -8.72
N ILE A 343 1.37 -17.09 -8.17
CA ILE A 343 2.73 -17.32 -8.69
C ILE A 343 3.18 -18.76 -8.43
N ALA A 344 3.01 -19.27 -7.22
CA ALA A 344 3.45 -20.62 -6.87
C ALA A 344 2.54 -21.72 -7.44
N GLY A 345 1.26 -21.46 -7.58
CA GLY A 345 0.23 -22.41 -8.03
C GLY A 345 0.05 -22.49 -9.54
N GLY A 346 0.73 -21.65 -10.33
CA GLY A 346 0.68 -21.69 -11.80
C GLY A 346 1.10 -23.04 -12.40
N SER A 347 1.56 -23.97 -11.57
CA SER A 347 1.99 -25.32 -11.95
C SER A 347 1.26 -26.47 -11.21
N ALA A 348 0.48 -26.22 -10.17
CA ALA A 348 -0.06 -27.32 -9.37
C ALA A 348 -1.47 -27.08 -8.81
N ALA A 349 -2.31 -28.06 -9.04
CA ALA A 349 -3.48 -28.47 -8.28
C ALA A 349 -4.80 -27.77 -8.58
N ALA A 350 -5.46 -28.31 -9.56
CA ALA A 350 -6.90 -28.55 -9.46
C ALA A 350 -7.09 -29.76 -8.51
N GLY A 351 -7.67 -29.54 -7.36
CA GLY A 351 -8.06 -30.57 -6.43
C GLY A 351 -8.63 -29.94 -5.17
N GLU A 352 -9.95 -30.00 -5.09
CA GLU A 352 -10.85 -29.80 -3.97
C GLU A 352 -11.60 -28.48 -3.88
N GLU A 353 -12.91 -28.67 -3.90
CA GLU A 353 -13.98 -27.69 -3.82
C GLU A 353 -14.02 -27.01 -2.47
N GLY A 354 -14.30 -25.70 -2.46
CA GLY A 354 -14.78 -25.02 -1.26
C GLY A 354 -13.97 -23.81 -0.85
N GLY A 355 -14.14 -22.69 -1.55
CA GLY A 355 -13.67 -21.38 -1.12
C GLY A 355 -13.82 -20.35 -2.23
N ALA A 356 -14.47 -19.21 -1.95
CA ALA A 356 -14.66 -18.12 -2.87
C ALA A 356 -13.35 -17.77 -3.61
N GLY A 357 -13.34 -17.93 -4.96
CA GLY A 357 -12.19 -17.62 -5.81
C GLY A 357 -11.61 -18.79 -6.59
N ALA A 358 -12.28 -19.95 -6.68
CA ALA A 358 -11.82 -21.08 -7.50
C ALA A 358 -11.89 -20.73 -9.00
N THR A 359 -10.76 -20.32 -9.58
CA THR A 359 -10.61 -20.16 -11.03
C THR A 359 -10.47 -21.51 -11.74
N ARG A 360 -11.08 -21.62 -12.91
CA ARG A 360 -10.94 -22.78 -13.79
C ARG A 360 -9.46 -23.05 -14.12
N ARG A 361 -9.09 -24.29 -14.33
CA ARG A 361 -7.73 -24.75 -14.71
C ARG A 361 -7.18 -23.89 -15.87
N GLY A 362 -6.09 -23.17 -15.63
CA GLY A 362 -5.43 -22.29 -16.62
C GLY A 362 -5.80 -20.81 -16.58
N GLU A 363 -6.77 -20.41 -15.77
CA GLU A 363 -7.14 -19.00 -15.58
C GLU A 363 -6.45 -18.45 -14.32
N GLY A 364 -5.37 -17.65 -14.49
CA GLY A 364 -4.68 -16.96 -13.39
C GLY A 364 -5.62 -16.06 -12.57
N THR A 365 -5.19 -15.60 -11.42
CA THR A 365 -5.94 -14.67 -10.54
C THR A 365 -5.83 -13.24 -11.04
N THR A 366 -6.90 -12.45 -10.96
CA THR A 366 -6.86 -10.99 -11.24
C THR A 366 -6.66 -10.24 -9.94
N LEU A 367 -5.62 -9.40 -9.87
CA LEU A 367 -5.29 -8.54 -8.73
C LEU A 367 -4.97 -7.13 -9.22
N ILE A 368 -5.26 -6.08 -8.42
CA ILE A 368 -4.79 -4.72 -8.69
C ILE A 368 -3.40 -4.58 -8.05
N LEU A 369 -2.39 -4.28 -8.86
CA LEU A 369 -0.98 -4.34 -8.46
C LEU A 369 -0.20 -3.15 -9.00
N ASN A 370 0.89 -2.81 -8.31
CA ASN A 370 1.87 -1.85 -8.77
C ASN A 370 2.94 -2.57 -9.59
N VAL A 371 2.96 -2.31 -10.89
CA VAL A 371 3.80 -3.01 -11.87
C VAL A 371 4.35 -2.03 -12.92
N PRO A 372 5.45 -2.36 -13.62
CA PRO A 372 5.92 -1.54 -14.74
C PRO A 372 4.83 -1.35 -15.80
N ASN A 373 4.74 -0.14 -16.33
CA ASN A 373 3.74 0.29 -17.32
C ASN A 373 3.81 -0.52 -18.63
N GLY A 374 5.01 -0.79 -19.12
CA GLY A 374 5.16 -1.32 -20.48
C GLY A 374 4.51 -0.38 -21.50
N SER A 375 3.33 -0.76 -21.98
CA SER A 375 2.54 0.05 -22.91
C SER A 375 1.08 0.24 -22.45
N THR A 376 0.80 0.02 -21.16
CA THR A 376 -0.58 0.05 -20.63
C THR A 376 -1.16 1.46 -20.63
N LEU A 377 -0.37 2.45 -20.19
CA LEU A 377 -0.73 3.87 -20.19
C LEU A 377 0.17 4.63 -21.15
N ASP A 378 -0.42 5.21 -22.18
CA ASP A 378 0.27 5.96 -23.23
C ASP A 378 0.84 7.32 -22.76
N VAL A 379 0.44 7.79 -21.60
CA VAL A 379 0.89 9.07 -20.99
C VAL A 379 2.16 8.92 -20.14
N LEU A 380 2.66 7.69 -19.92
CA LEU A 380 3.82 7.39 -19.10
C LEU A 380 4.83 6.52 -19.88
N ASP A 381 6.11 6.62 -19.49
CA ASP A 381 7.16 5.76 -20.03
C ASP A 381 6.99 4.28 -19.59
N PRO A 382 7.62 3.33 -20.33
CA PRO A 382 7.46 1.89 -20.05
C PRO A 382 7.95 1.44 -18.68
N GLU A 383 8.94 2.12 -18.11
CA GLU A 383 9.57 1.79 -16.81
C GLU A 383 8.78 2.35 -15.62
N ALA A 384 7.87 3.30 -15.86
CA ALA A 384 7.03 3.87 -14.80
C ALA A 384 6.20 2.79 -14.11
N VAL A 385 6.21 2.73 -12.81
CA VAL A 385 5.31 1.83 -12.06
C VAL A 385 3.93 2.47 -11.97
N ILE A 386 2.92 1.69 -12.36
CA ILE A 386 1.49 2.06 -12.37
C ILE A 386 0.69 1.08 -11.52
N GLU A 387 -0.50 1.49 -11.08
CA GLU A 387 -1.43 0.64 -10.31
C GLU A 387 -2.65 0.31 -11.16
N VAL A 388 -2.75 -0.96 -11.58
CA VAL A 388 -3.76 -1.45 -12.53
C VAL A 388 -4.14 -2.90 -12.25
N PRO A 389 -5.30 -3.38 -12.73
CA PRO A 389 -5.63 -4.80 -12.73
C PRO A 389 -4.61 -5.59 -13.56
N CYS A 390 -4.14 -6.68 -12.96
CA CYS A 390 -3.18 -7.60 -13.56
C CYS A 390 -3.69 -9.02 -13.51
N ARG A 391 -3.46 -9.78 -14.57
CA ARG A 391 -3.55 -11.24 -14.55
C ARG A 391 -2.28 -11.81 -13.99
N VAL A 392 -2.38 -12.66 -12.97
CA VAL A 392 -1.23 -13.26 -12.30
C VAL A 392 -1.23 -14.76 -12.50
N ASP A 393 -0.12 -15.31 -12.96
CA ASP A 393 0.16 -16.74 -13.06
C ASP A 393 1.61 -17.06 -12.61
N GLY A 394 2.11 -18.25 -12.84
CA GLY A 394 3.47 -18.67 -12.48
C GLY A 394 4.60 -17.84 -13.13
N ASN A 395 4.31 -17.04 -14.13
CA ASN A 395 5.25 -16.11 -14.77
C ASN A 395 5.19 -14.70 -14.17
N GLY A 396 4.33 -14.49 -13.18
CA GLY A 396 4.11 -13.19 -12.53
C GLY A 396 2.94 -12.41 -13.10
N PRO A 397 2.82 -11.13 -12.74
CA PRO A 397 1.72 -10.27 -13.16
C PRO A 397 1.87 -9.78 -14.59
N ARG A 398 0.75 -9.70 -15.30
CA ARG A 398 0.62 -9.04 -16.61
C ARG A 398 -0.52 -8.03 -16.52
N PRO A 399 -0.27 -6.73 -16.79
CA PRO A 399 -1.31 -5.72 -16.85
C PRO A 399 -2.44 -6.12 -17.79
N LEU A 400 -3.67 -5.92 -17.37
CA LEU A 400 -4.84 -6.02 -18.22
C LEU A 400 -5.10 -4.67 -18.91
N PRO A 401 -5.76 -4.68 -20.08
CA PRO A 401 -6.21 -3.45 -20.70
C PRO A 401 -7.11 -2.65 -19.76
N VAL A 402 -6.85 -1.34 -19.66
CA VAL A 402 -7.64 -0.38 -18.90
C VAL A 402 -8.09 0.75 -19.82
N SER A 403 -9.11 1.49 -19.43
CA SER A 403 -9.56 2.65 -20.19
C SER A 403 -8.50 3.76 -20.17
N ARG A 404 -8.38 4.49 -21.28
CA ARG A 404 -7.38 5.53 -21.46
C ARG A 404 -7.55 6.66 -20.45
N LEU A 405 -6.48 7.07 -19.79
CA LEU A 405 -6.48 8.27 -18.95
C LEU A 405 -6.66 9.54 -19.80
N THR A 406 -7.53 10.44 -19.36
CA THR A 406 -7.82 11.68 -20.07
C THR A 406 -7.99 12.84 -19.09
N GLY A 407 -7.97 14.09 -19.60
CA GLY A 407 -8.26 15.27 -18.83
C GLY A 407 -7.42 15.41 -17.56
N HIS A 408 -8.08 15.68 -16.43
CA HIS A 408 -7.41 15.92 -15.14
C HIS A 408 -6.70 14.68 -14.58
N GLU A 409 -7.22 13.48 -14.82
CA GLU A 409 -6.62 12.23 -14.36
C GLU A 409 -5.23 12.03 -14.98
N ALA A 410 -5.14 12.20 -16.32
CA ALA A 410 -3.88 12.12 -17.03
C ALA A 410 -2.90 13.21 -16.57
N GLY A 411 -3.38 14.45 -16.41
CA GLY A 411 -2.56 15.56 -15.92
C GLY A 411 -2.00 15.29 -14.54
N LEU A 412 -2.82 14.80 -13.61
CA LEU A 412 -2.40 14.53 -12.24
C LEU A 412 -1.42 13.36 -12.14
N VAL A 413 -1.70 12.26 -12.85
CA VAL A 413 -0.80 11.09 -12.94
C VAL A 413 0.57 11.49 -13.49
N THR A 414 0.60 12.26 -14.57
CA THR A 414 1.85 12.72 -15.19
C THR A 414 2.65 13.65 -14.27
N ALA A 415 1.96 14.58 -13.58
CA ALA A 415 2.60 15.50 -12.65
C ALA A 415 3.22 14.76 -11.45
N VAL A 416 2.49 13.82 -10.84
CA VAL A 416 2.99 13.05 -9.69
C VAL A 416 4.11 12.10 -10.12
N LYS A 417 4.02 11.46 -11.29
CA LYS A 417 5.11 10.62 -11.80
C LYS A 417 6.38 11.43 -12.05
N ALA A 418 6.28 12.65 -12.56
CA ALA A 418 7.45 13.53 -12.69
C ALA A 418 8.11 13.85 -11.34
N VAL A 419 7.32 14.03 -10.29
CA VAL A 419 7.82 14.20 -8.90
C VAL A 419 8.53 12.93 -8.43
N GLU A 420 7.95 11.75 -8.63
CA GLU A 420 8.57 10.47 -8.26
C GLU A 420 9.94 10.30 -8.95
N ARG A 421 10.04 10.66 -10.24
CA ARG A 421 11.33 10.64 -10.98
C ARG A 421 12.37 11.58 -10.37
N CYS A 422 11.98 12.77 -9.93
CA CYS A 422 12.89 13.66 -9.21
C CYS A 422 13.35 13.08 -7.87
N VAL A 423 12.49 12.35 -7.15
CA VAL A 423 12.86 11.65 -5.91
C VAL A 423 13.87 10.53 -6.19
N LEU A 424 13.65 9.74 -7.26
CA LEU A 424 14.57 8.68 -7.69
C LEU A 424 15.94 9.27 -8.07
N GLU A 425 15.96 10.33 -8.87
CA GLU A 425 17.19 11.05 -9.23
C GLU A 425 17.92 11.57 -8.00
N ALA A 426 17.20 12.21 -7.07
CA ALA A 426 17.78 12.72 -5.83
C ALA A 426 18.39 11.61 -4.97
N ALA A 427 17.70 10.48 -4.84
CA ALA A 427 18.14 9.34 -4.06
C ALA A 427 19.36 8.63 -4.67
N GLU A 428 19.41 8.52 -6.00
CA GLU A 428 20.52 7.88 -6.72
C GLU A 428 21.78 8.76 -6.77
N SER A 429 21.61 10.04 -7.12
CA SER A 429 22.74 10.97 -7.36
C SER A 429 23.16 11.76 -6.12
N GLY A 430 22.37 11.76 -5.05
CA GLY A 430 22.58 12.64 -3.89
C GLY A 430 22.26 14.12 -4.17
N SER A 431 21.47 14.43 -5.21
CA SER A 431 21.18 15.79 -5.67
C SER A 431 20.13 16.49 -4.79
N ALA A 432 20.55 17.48 -4.00
CA ALA A 432 19.61 18.36 -3.30
C ALA A 432 18.75 19.19 -4.28
N ARG A 433 19.29 19.51 -5.48
CA ARG A 433 18.53 20.20 -6.51
C ARG A 433 17.35 19.37 -6.99
N ALA A 434 17.55 18.08 -7.29
CA ALA A 434 16.48 17.19 -7.68
C ALA A 434 15.43 17.02 -6.55
N ALA A 435 15.90 16.97 -5.28
CA ALA A 435 14.98 16.94 -4.13
C ALA A 435 14.12 18.22 -4.02
N VAL A 436 14.72 19.42 -4.18
CA VAL A 436 13.93 20.67 -4.24
C VAL A 436 12.93 20.66 -5.39
N GLN A 437 13.35 20.14 -6.56
CA GLN A 437 12.50 20.03 -7.73
C GLN A 437 11.30 19.10 -7.46
N ALA A 438 11.52 17.95 -6.78
CA ALA A 438 10.45 17.06 -6.37
C ALA A 438 9.40 17.78 -5.50
N PHE A 439 9.82 18.52 -4.48
CA PHE A 439 8.90 19.32 -3.67
C PHE A 439 8.19 20.40 -4.49
N ALA A 440 8.93 21.17 -5.29
CA ALA A 440 8.40 22.32 -6.01
C ALA A 440 7.40 21.97 -7.12
N LEU A 441 7.53 20.77 -7.72
CA LEU A 441 6.65 20.31 -8.79
C LEU A 441 5.44 19.51 -8.27
N HIS A 442 5.42 19.17 -6.97
CA HIS A 442 4.29 18.42 -6.42
C HIS A 442 3.02 19.28 -6.41
N PRO A 443 1.86 18.77 -6.91
CA PRO A 443 0.62 19.56 -6.97
C PRO A 443 0.12 20.14 -5.63
N LEU A 444 0.56 19.56 -4.51
CA LEU A 444 0.20 20.00 -3.15
C LEU A 444 1.25 20.94 -2.51
N VAL A 445 2.24 21.40 -3.29
CA VAL A 445 3.24 22.39 -2.85
C VAL A 445 3.18 23.59 -3.81
N ASP A 446 2.74 24.73 -3.31
CA ASP A 446 2.37 25.89 -4.12
C ASP A 446 3.47 26.93 -4.30
N SER A 447 4.72 26.65 -3.82
CA SER A 447 5.80 27.64 -3.86
C SER A 447 7.18 26.98 -3.85
N VAL A 448 8.07 27.45 -4.73
CA VAL A 448 9.49 27.07 -4.74
C VAL A 448 10.20 27.45 -3.42
N ASN A 449 9.82 28.57 -2.80
CA ASN A 449 10.39 28.94 -1.51
C ASN A 449 9.92 28.03 -0.38
N VAL A 450 8.68 27.55 -0.41
CA VAL A 450 8.20 26.50 0.49
C VAL A 450 8.99 25.22 0.26
N ALA A 451 9.16 24.80 -0.99
CA ALA A 451 9.94 23.60 -1.35
C ALA A 451 11.37 23.60 -0.75
N ARG A 452 12.07 24.75 -0.80
CA ARG A 452 13.41 24.90 -0.21
C ARG A 452 13.36 24.74 1.32
N ARG A 453 12.42 25.43 1.99
CA ARG A 453 12.25 25.32 3.44
C ARG A 453 11.84 23.91 3.89
N LEU A 454 11.04 23.21 3.09
CA LEU A 454 10.71 21.80 3.32
C LEU A 454 11.96 20.95 3.32
N LEU A 455 12.82 21.06 2.28
CA LEU A 455 14.07 20.29 2.23
C LEU A 455 14.97 20.59 3.42
N ASP A 456 15.12 21.87 3.79
CA ASP A 456 15.95 22.27 4.94
C ASP A 456 15.38 21.69 6.24
N GLY A 457 14.08 21.81 6.49
CA GLY A 457 13.42 21.25 7.66
C GLY A 457 13.49 19.72 7.72
N TYR A 458 13.35 19.03 6.59
CA TYR A 458 13.48 17.57 6.56
C TYR A 458 14.92 17.09 6.77
N ARG A 459 15.91 17.84 6.30
CA ARG A 459 17.32 17.53 6.58
C ARG A 459 17.66 17.70 8.07
N GLU A 460 17.07 18.70 8.71
CA GLU A 460 17.22 18.90 10.16
C GLU A 460 16.54 17.77 10.95
N ALA A 461 15.32 17.40 10.56
CA ALA A 461 14.55 16.36 11.22
C ALA A 461 15.10 14.93 10.97
N HIS A 462 15.76 14.71 9.83
CA HIS A 462 16.22 13.39 9.39
C HIS A 462 17.73 13.39 9.04
N PRO A 463 18.62 13.07 9.97
CA PRO A 463 20.07 12.99 9.69
C PRO A 463 20.42 12.08 8.51
N GLY A 464 19.61 11.04 8.25
CA GLY A 464 19.77 10.16 7.10
C GLY A 464 19.66 10.84 5.73
N LEU A 465 19.13 12.06 5.64
CA LEU A 465 19.10 12.87 4.41
C LEU A 465 20.39 13.67 4.16
N GLY A 466 21.41 13.51 5.02
CA GLY A 466 22.72 14.16 4.85
C GLY A 466 23.47 13.75 3.58
N TYR A 467 23.05 12.70 2.88
CA TYR A 467 23.60 12.31 1.58
C TYR A 467 23.23 13.27 0.44
N LEU A 468 22.13 14.02 0.57
CA LEU A 468 21.73 15.04 -0.40
C LEU A 468 22.71 16.21 -0.35
N ARG A 469 23.48 16.41 -1.40
CA ARG A 469 24.51 17.47 -1.49
C ARG A 469 24.02 18.59 -2.43
N ARG A 470 24.57 19.79 -2.22
CA ARG A 470 24.29 20.97 -3.06
C ARG A 470 24.90 20.80 -4.45
#